data_dbda23fd24b68f053abfe2266828207b
#
_entry.id   dbda23fd24b68f053abfe2266828207b
#
_cell.length_a   1.000
_cell.length_b   1.000
_cell.length_c   1.000
_cell.angle_alpha   90.00
_cell.angle_beta   90.00
_cell.angle_gamma   90.00
#
_symmetry.space_group_name_H-M   'P 1'
#
loop_
_entity.id
_entity.type
_entity.pdbx_description
1 polymer ?
#
loop_
_entity_poly.entity_id
_entity_poly.type
_entity_poly.pdbx_seq_one_letter_code
_entity_poly.pdbx_strand_id
1 'polypeptide(L)'
;MREGSDWIEAGIALLQKVRDTQSGAIERASEICAEAIGAGGFVHLFGTGHSRIPVEEMFPRYGSYPGFHPIVELSMTFHTQVVGANGQRQAMFIERTPGLAEVILSNFQFQPKDAVMVFSASGLGAVVVEFARGARRRGLPVIAVTSIAQSRAGEMEGGARLMDEADVVIDLCTPAGDALCRLEGLPETPVGPGSTLAAVAVADAIKVRTAELLLATSKLPPVITSVAEVGRQRSDELFEAAYREHARRAARSLAT
;
A
#
# COMPACT_ATOMS: atom_id res chain seq x y z
N MET A 1 18.78 -26.99 5.90
CA MET A 1 18.05 -26.08 6.79
C MET A 1 17.15 -26.93 7.67
N ARG A 2 16.88 -26.57 8.93
CA ARG A 2 16.02 -27.36 9.81
C ARG A 2 14.56 -27.12 9.45
N GLU A 3 13.74 -28.16 9.39
CA GLU A 3 12.29 -28.07 9.18
C GLU A 3 11.65 -27.11 10.20
N GLY A 4 10.83 -26.16 9.73
CA GLY A 4 10.13 -25.18 10.58
C GLY A 4 10.86 -23.86 10.87
N SER A 5 12.14 -23.71 10.46
CA SER A 5 12.91 -22.45 10.62
C SER A 5 13.21 -21.74 9.30
N ASP A 6 12.74 -22.28 8.19
CA ASP A 6 12.97 -21.68 6.87
C ASP A 6 11.92 -20.60 6.59
N TRP A 7 12.34 -19.35 6.74
CA TRP A 7 11.47 -18.20 6.47
C TRP A 7 11.07 -18.09 4.99
N ILE A 8 11.93 -18.56 4.07
CA ILE A 8 11.61 -18.52 2.63
C ILE A 8 10.46 -19.47 2.32
N GLU A 9 10.50 -20.70 2.83
CA GLU A 9 9.42 -21.68 2.65
C GLU A 9 8.10 -21.20 3.29
N ALA A 10 8.18 -20.63 4.50
CA ALA A 10 7.03 -20.02 5.15
C ALA A 10 6.47 -18.82 4.34
N GLY A 11 7.34 -18.02 3.73
CA GLY A 11 6.98 -16.94 2.84
C GLY A 11 6.30 -17.43 1.56
N ILE A 12 6.82 -18.49 0.94
CA ILE A 12 6.19 -19.12 -0.24
C ILE A 12 4.79 -19.62 0.12
N ALA A 13 4.62 -20.31 1.25
CA ALA A 13 3.31 -20.79 1.71
C ALA A 13 2.34 -19.63 1.99
N LEU A 14 2.83 -18.53 2.57
CA LEU A 14 2.04 -17.30 2.76
C LEU A 14 1.56 -16.72 1.44
N LEU A 15 2.44 -16.57 0.44
CA LEU A 15 2.09 -16.04 -0.88
C LEU A 15 1.11 -16.96 -1.62
N GLN A 16 1.26 -18.28 -1.50
CA GLN A 16 0.30 -19.23 -2.04
C GLN A 16 -1.09 -19.04 -1.41
N LYS A 17 -1.16 -18.87 -0.08
CA LYS A 17 -2.41 -18.59 0.62
C LYS A 17 -3.06 -17.29 0.15
N VAL A 18 -2.29 -16.21 0.00
CA VAL A 18 -2.79 -14.94 -0.55
C VAL A 18 -3.35 -15.16 -1.95
N ARG A 19 -2.60 -15.79 -2.83
CA ARG A 19 -3.05 -16.11 -4.20
C ARG A 19 -4.37 -16.87 -4.21
N ASP A 20 -4.47 -17.92 -3.40
CA ASP A 20 -5.59 -18.86 -3.45
C ASP A 20 -6.86 -18.29 -2.79
N THR A 21 -6.71 -17.33 -1.85
CA THR A 21 -7.84 -16.79 -1.08
C THR A 21 -8.20 -15.34 -1.38
N GLN A 22 -7.28 -14.55 -1.97
CA GLN A 22 -7.47 -13.10 -2.15
C GLN A 22 -7.64 -12.68 -3.62
N SER A 23 -7.63 -13.59 -4.57
CA SER A 23 -7.74 -13.29 -6.00
C SER A 23 -8.96 -12.41 -6.33
N GLY A 24 -10.13 -12.70 -5.76
CA GLY A 24 -11.33 -11.90 -5.96
C GLY A 24 -11.28 -10.49 -5.36
N ALA A 25 -10.60 -10.32 -4.23
CA ALA A 25 -10.40 -9.00 -3.63
C ALA A 25 -9.35 -8.18 -4.41
N ILE A 26 -8.29 -8.83 -4.89
CA ILE A 26 -7.28 -8.22 -5.76
C ILE A 26 -7.91 -7.77 -7.09
N GLU A 27 -8.78 -8.59 -7.69
CA GLU A 27 -9.51 -8.23 -8.90
C GLU A 27 -10.33 -6.95 -8.70
N ARG A 28 -11.21 -6.90 -7.67
CA ARG A 28 -12.02 -5.71 -7.38
C ARG A 28 -11.19 -4.47 -7.07
N ALA A 29 -10.08 -4.61 -6.32
CA ALA A 29 -9.14 -3.53 -6.09
C ALA A 29 -8.53 -3.01 -7.39
N SER A 30 -8.15 -3.92 -8.30
CA SER A 30 -7.58 -3.57 -9.60
C SER A 30 -8.59 -2.87 -10.50
N GLU A 31 -9.87 -3.26 -10.46
CA GLU A 31 -10.97 -2.56 -11.16
C GLU A 31 -11.10 -1.11 -10.67
N ILE A 32 -11.14 -0.88 -9.35
CA ILE A 32 -11.18 0.47 -8.76
C ILE A 32 -9.96 1.29 -9.22
N CYS A 33 -8.77 0.69 -9.16
CA CYS A 33 -7.55 1.36 -9.61
C CYS A 33 -7.61 1.71 -11.11
N ALA A 34 -8.09 0.78 -11.95
CA ALA A 34 -8.22 0.99 -13.40
C ALA A 34 -9.26 2.08 -13.73
N GLU A 35 -10.36 2.13 -13.02
CA GLU A 35 -11.37 3.20 -13.17
C GLU A 35 -10.77 4.56 -12.82
N ALA A 36 -10.14 4.70 -11.66
CA ALA A 36 -9.52 5.95 -11.21
C ALA A 36 -8.43 6.41 -12.19
N ILE A 37 -7.47 5.56 -12.51
CA ILE A 37 -6.35 5.88 -13.40
C ILE A 37 -6.83 6.14 -14.83
N GLY A 38 -7.73 5.32 -15.33
CA GLY A 38 -8.31 5.44 -16.67
C GLY A 38 -9.18 6.68 -16.88
N ALA A 39 -9.72 7.25 -15.79
CA ALA A 39 -10.41 8.55 -15.78
C ALA A 39 -9.44 9.74 -15.64
N GLY A 40 -8.12 9.49 -15.53
CA GLY A 40 -7.09 10.51 -15.32
C GLY A 40 -7.00 11.00 -13.87
N GLY A 41 -7.51 10.22 -12.90
CA GLY A 41 -7.36 10.41 -11.48
C GLY A 41 -6.12 9.72 -10.91
N PHE A 42 -6.03 9.71 -9.58
CA PHE A 42 -5.03 8.98 -8.81
C PHE A 42 -5.65 7.88 -7.95
N VAL A 43 -4.87 6.86 -7.69
CA VAL A 43 -5.00 6.02 -6.51
C VAL A 43 -4.01 6.56 -5.47
N HIS A 44 -4.51 7.25 -4.46
CA HIS A 44 -3.69 7.77 -3.37
C HIS A 44 -3.32 6.63 -2.43
N LEU A 45 -2.04 6.52 -2.12
CA LEU A 45 -1.48 5.44 -1.31
C LEU A 45 -1.07 5.97 0.05
N PHE A 46 -1.41 5.28 1.12
CA PHE A 46 -1.02 5.63 2.48
C PHE A 46 -0.57 4.41 3.28
N GLY A 47 0.44 4.58 4.10
CA GLY A 47 0.95 3.57 5.02
C GLY A 47 1.99 4.15 5.97
N THR A 48 2.02 3.67 7.21
CA THR A 48 2.95 4.10 8.25
C THR A 48 3.95 3.00 8.60
N GLY A 49 5.08 3.34 9.18
CA GLY A 49 6.13 2.40 9.55
C GLY A 49 6.56 1.54 8.35
N HIS A 50 6.65 0.23 8.52
CA HIS A 50 7.00 -0.69 7.44
C HIS A 50 5.90 -0.82 6.37
N SER A 51 4.65 -0.45 6.67
CA SER A 51 3.57 -0.44 5.67
C SER A 51 3.74 0.64 4.60
N ARG A 52 4.72 1.55 4.72
CA ARG A 52 5.14 2.44 3.64
C ARG A 52 5.86 1.73 2.49
N ILE A 53 6.46 0.56 2.74
CA ILE A 53 7.26 -0.16 1.72
C ILE A 53 6.43 -0.48 0.46
N PRO A 54 5.22 -1.07 0.56
CA PRO A 54 4.37 -1.24 -0.62
C PRO A 54 3.89 0.10 -1.22
N VAL A 55 3.79 1.17 -0.45
CA VAL A 55 3.50 2.52 -0.98
C VAL A 55 4.62 3.00 -1.90
N GLU A 56 5.87 2.83 -1.48
CA GLU A 56 7.05 3.14 -2.31
C GLU A 56 7.17 2.22 -3.53
N GLU A 57 6.85 0.92 -3.38
CA GLU A 57 6.85 -0.04 -4.49
C GLU A 57 5.84 0.32 -5.57
N MET A 58 4.68 0.86 -5.21
CA MET A 58 3.66 1.28 -6.16
C MET A 58 3.97 2.60 -6.87
N PHE A 59 4.87 3.44 -6.34
CA PHE A 59 5.29 4.66 -7.02
C PHE A 59 6.01 4.31 -8.34
N PRO A 60 5.87 5.14 -9.40
CA PRO A 60 6.46 4.83 -10.69
C PRO A 60 7.96 4.55 -10.65
N ARG A 61 8.33 3.37 -11.11
CA ARG A 61 9.70 2.86 -11.28
C ARG A 61 9.78 2.03 -12.56
N TYR A 62 10.92 1.46 -12.90
CA TYR A 62 11.02 0.51 -14.01
C TYR A 62 10.02 -0.63 -13.86
N GLY A 63 9.24 -0.90 -14.90
CA GLY A 63 8.14 -1.86 -14.91
C GLY A 63 6.83 -1.32 -14.33
N SER A 64 6.74 -0.01 -14.04
CA SER A 64 5.56 0.63 -13.49
C SER A 64 5.13 1.84 -14.35
N TYR A 65 4.01 2.44 -14.02
CA TYR A 65 3.36 3.52 -14.77
C TYR A 65 2.69 4.53 -13.83
N PRO A 66 2.46 5.79 -14.27
CA PRO A 66 1.78 6.80 -13.48
C PRO A 66 0.32 6.47 -13.18
N GLY A 67 -0.16 6.94 -12.04
CA GLY A 67 -1.53 6.77 -11.56
C GLY A 67 -1.61 6.46 -10.07
N PHE A 68 -0.50 5.99 -9.48
CA PHE A 68 -0.35 5.79 -8.05
C PHE A 68 0.37 6.98 -7.43
N HIS A 69 -0.21 7.54 -6.37
CA HIS A 69 0.30 8.75 -5.71
C HIS A 69 0.54 8.50 -4.22
N PRO A 70 1.80 8.44 -3.76
CA PRO A 70 2.11 8.23 -2.36
C PRO A 70 1.81 9.50 -1.54
N ILE A 71 1.08 9.32 -0.45
CA ILE A 71 0.94 10.30 0.62
C ILE A 71 1.86 9.87 1.75
N VAL A 72 2.94 10.63 1.97
CA VAL A 72 4.04 10.24 2.87
C VAL A 72 4.21 11.25 3.98
N GLU A 73 4.04 10.79 5.21
CA GLU A 73 4.38 11.53 6.41
C GLU A 73 5.74 11.07 6.95
N LEU A 74 6.76 11.92 6.83
CA LEU A 74 8.14 11.56 7.13
C LEU A 74 8.34 11.07 8.57
N SER A 75 7.67 11.68 9.54
CA SER A 75 7.75 11.28 10.96
C SER A 75 7.21 9.88 11.25
N MET A 76 6.30 9.38 10.41
CA MET A 76 5.74 8.04 10.48
C MET A 76 6.35 7.07 9.46
N THR A 77 7.24 7.57 8.59
CA THR A 77 7.82 6.82 7.46
C THR A 77 9.32 6.65 7.62
N PHE A 78 10.06 7.75 7.75
CA PHE A 78 11.51 7.76 7.95
C PHE A 78 11.86 8.05 9.41
N HIS A 79 11.22 7.37 10.33
CA HIS A 79 11.30 7.65 11.76
C HIS A 79 12.72 7.65 12.32
N THR A 80 13.62 6.80 11.83
CA THR A 80 15.02 6.78 12.27
C THR A 80 15.78 8.03 11.85
N GLN A 81 15.57 8.52 10.63
CA GLN A 81 16.23 9.69 10.08
C GLN A 81 15.63 11.01 10.55
N VAL A 82 14.34 11.04 10.86
CA VAL A 82 13.62 12.27 11.23
C VAL A 82 13.58 12.49 12.74
N VAL A 83 13.37 11.41 13.52
CA VAL A 83 13.15 11.48 14.97
C VAL A 83 14.27 10.80 15.79
N GLY A 84 15.38 10.45 15.16
CA GLY A 84 16.57 9.86 15.78
C GLY A 84 16.61 8.34 15.77
N ALA A 85 17.75 7.77 16.20
CA ALA A 85 18.06 6.35 16.11
C ALA A 85 17.04 5.41 16.80
N ASN A 86 16.33 5.89 17.82
CA ASN A 86 15.26 5.18 18.53
C ASN A 86 13.87 5.76 18.21
N GLY A 87 13.72 6.39 17.05
CA GLY A 87 12.53 7.12 16.65
C GLY A 87 11.26 6.29 16.46
N GLN A 88 11.37 4.95 16.47
CA GLN A 88 10.20 4.07 16.34
C GLN A 88 9.14 4.33 17.43
N ARG A 89 9.54 4.65 18.65
CA ARG A 89 8.59 4.98 19.74
C ARG A 89 7.80 6.24 19.42
N GLN A 90 8.46 7.29 18.90
CA GLN A 90 7.79 8.52 18.49
C GLN A 90 6.88 8.28 17.29
N ALA A 91 7.33 7.53 16.29
CA ALA A 91 6.51 7.19 15.13
C ALA A 91 5.24 6.42 15.54
N MET A 92 5.37 5.42 16.41
CA MET A 92 4.23 4.67 16.97
C MET A 92 3.29 5.56 17.80
N PHE A 93 3.80 6.56 18.50
CA PHE A 93 2.98 7.54 19.22
C PHE A 93 2.24 8.44 18.24
N ILE A 94 2.92 8.97 17.23
CA ILE A 94 2.36 9.89 16.23
C ILE A 94 1.23 9.19 15.44
N GLU A 95 1.42 7.93 15.00
CA GLU A 95 0.40 7.19 14.25
C GLU A 95 -0.86 6.86 15.05
N ARG A 96 -0.81 7.02 16.37
CA ARG A 96 -1.93 6.85 17.31
C ARG A 96 -2.62 8.16 17.69
N THR A 97 -2.15 9.29 17.16
CA THR A 97 -2.68 10.62 17.48
C THR A 97 -4.00 10.85 16.75
N PRO A 98 -5.14 10.93 17.46
CA PRO A 98 -6.42 11.20 16.82
C PRO A 98 -6.44 12.59 16.13
N GLY A 99 -7.12 12.69 15.00
CA GLY A 99 -7.25 13.93 14.23
C GLY A 99 -6.10 14.21 13.27
N LEU A 100 -4.94 13.57 13.41
CA LEU A 100 -3.79 13.81 12.53
C LEU A 100 -4.11 13.44 11.06
N ALA A 101 -4.89 12.40 10.84
CA ALA A 101 -5.28 12.00 9.48
C ALA A 101 -6.02 13.11 8.72
N GLU A 102 -6.90 13.86 9.40
CA GLU A 102 -7.63 14.96 8.75
C GLU A 102 -6.69 16.13 8.39
N VAL A 103 -5.69 16.40 9.24
CA VAL A 103 -4.65 17.40 8.93
C VAL A 103 -3.86 16.97 7.68
N ILE A 104 -3.49 15.69 7.57
CA ILE A 104 -2.80 15.16 6.39
C ILE A 104 -3.70 15.30 5.15
N LEU A 105 -4.94 14.82 5.22
CA LEU A 105 -5.89 14.85 4.11
C LEU A 105 -6.20 16.29 3.63
N SER A 106 -6.18 17.27 4.51
CA SER A 106 -6.46 18.68 4.16
C SER A 106 -5.40 19.31 3.26
N ASN A 107 -4.21 18.72 3.14
CA ASN A 107 -3.17 19.16 2.22
C ASN A 107 -3.42 18.78 0.75
N PHE A 108 -4.45 17.99 0.47
CA PHE A 108 -4.71 17.45 -0.86
C PHE A 108 -6.11 17.83 -1.35
N GLN A 109 -6.19 18.13 -2.65
CA GLN A 109 -7.45 18.29 -3.37
C GLN A 109 -7.79 16.97 -4.09
N PHE A 110 -8.60 16.16 -3.43
CA PHE A 110 -9.09 14.92 -4.01
C PHE A 110 -10.13 15.19 -5.09
N GLN A 111 -10.05 14.45 -6.20
CA GLN A 111 -11.01 14.52 -7.28
C GLN A 111 -12.05 13.39 -7.15
N PRO A 112 -13.31 13.57 -7.60
CA PRO A 112 -14.33 12.52 -7.51
C PRO A 112 -13.97 11.20 -8.20
N LYS A 113 -12.99 11.22 -9.10
CA LYS A 113 -12.47 10.07 -9.83
C LYS A 113 -11.28 9.39 -9.16
N ASP A 114 -10.79 9.93 -8.05
CA ASP A 114 -9.68 9.35 -7.31
C ASP A 114 -10.16 8.16 -6.47
N ALA A 115 -9.22 7.32 -6.08
CA ALA A 115 -9.41 6.26 -5.10
C ALA A 115 -8.30 6.31 -4.06
N VAL A 116 -8.47 5.59 -2.96
CA VAL A 116 -7.49 5.50 -1.87
C VAL A 116 -7.17 4.05 -1.58
N MET A 117 -5.89 3.74 -1.39
CA MET A 117 -5.42 2.44 -0.92
C MET A 117 -4.57 2.64 0.34
N VAL A 118 -4.96 1.97 1.42
CA VAL A 118 -4.31 2.08 2.73
C VAL A 118 -3.67 0.75 3.10
N PHE A 119 -2.38 0.79 3.37
CA PHE A 119 -1.60 -0.35 3.85
C PHE A 119 -1.38 -0.24 5.36
N SER A 120 -1.80 -1.25 6.10
CA SER A 120 -1.52 -1.35 7.53
C SER A 120 -1.66 -2.80 7.99
N ALA A 121 -0.59 -3.42 8.46
CA ALA A 121 -0.63 -4.81 8.87
C ALA A 121 -1.67 -5.06 9.98
N SER A 122 -1.69 -4.27 11.04
CA SER A 122 -2.69 -4.38 12.12
C SER A 122 -4.03 -3.71 11.78
N GLY A 123 -4.01 -2.62 11.02
CA GLY A 123 -5.21 -1.84 10.71
C GLY A 123 -5.89 -1.21 11.94
N LEU A 124 -5.14 -0.91 13.00
CA LEU A 124 -5.67 -0.48 14.31
C LEU A 124 -5.30 0.97 14.69
N GLY A 125 -4.16 1.48 14.19
CA GLY A 125 -3.69 2.82 14.51
C GLY A 125 -4.71 3.90 14.13
N ALA A 126 -4.89 4.91 14.98
CA ALA A 126 -5.87 5.97 14.79
C ALA A 126 -5.72 6.66 13.43
N VAL A 127 -4.47 6.99 13.04
CA VAL A 127 -4.22 7.73 11.78
C VAL A 127 -4.62 6.93 10.55
N VAL A 128 -4.31 5.63 10.47
CA VAL A 128 -4.67 4.82 9.29
C VAL A 128 -6.17 4.59 9.17
N VAL A 129 -6.86 4.40 10.31
CA VAL A 129 -8.32 4.24 10.36
C VAL A 129 -9.03 5.53 9.98
N GLU A 130 -8.63 6.65 10.60
CA GLU A 130 -9.19 7.96 10.32
C GLU A 130 -8.90 8.44 8.89
N PHE A 131 -7.74 8.07 8.32
CA PHE A 131 -7.40 8.36 6.93
C PHE A 131 -8.39 7.68 5.98
N ALA A 132 -8.66 6.40 6.15
CA ALA A 132 -9.65 5.66 5.38
C ALA A 132 -11.05 6.27 5.54
N ARG A 133 -11.47 6.53 6.78
CA ARG A 133 -12.75 7.19 7.09
C ARG A 133 -12.85 8.58 6.46
N GLY A 134 -11.79 9.37 6.50
CA GLY A 134 -11.71 10.70 5.90
C GLY A 134 -11.82 10.66 4.37
N ALA A 135 -11.23 9.65 3.73
CA ALA A 135 -11.37 9.41 2.30
C ALA A 135 -12.82 9.06 1.92
N ARG A 136 -13.45 8.14 2.68
CA ARG A 136 -14.88 7.80 2.47
C ARG A 136 -15.81 9.00 2.62
N ARG A 137 -15.59 9.86 3.62
CA ARG A 137 -16.38 11.10 3.77
C ARG A 137 -16.25 12.04 2.56
N ARG A 138 -15.17 11.94 1.81
CA ARG A 138 -14.93 12.68 0.56
C ARG A 138 -15.51 11.97 -0.67
N GLY A 139 -16.19 10.84 -0.47
CA GLY A 139 -16.81 10.05 -1.55
C GLY A 139 -15.83 9.20 -2.35
N LEU A 140 -14.63 8.96 -1.82
CA LEU A 140 -13.60 8.18 -2.51
C LEU A 140 -13.74 6.69 -2.15
N PRO A 141 -13.62 5.78 -3.12
CA PRO A 141 -13.48 4.34 -2.86
C PRO A 141 -12.20 4.07 -2.04
N VAL A 142 -12.30 3.18 -1.04
CA VAL A 142 -11.21 2.82 -0.17
C VAL A 142 -10.87 1.34 -0.29
N ILE A 143 -9.60 1.05 -0.56
CA ILE A 143 -9.02 -0.29 -0.56
C ILE A 143 -8.14 -0.41 0.68
N ALA A 144 -8.37 -1.42 1.51
CA ALA A 144 -7.53 -1.76 2.65
C ALA A 144 -6.70 -3.00 2.37
N VAL A 145 -5.40 -2.92 2.58
CA VAL A 145 -4.47 -4.06 2.57
C VAL A 145 -3.98 -4.27 3.99
N THR A 146 -4.49 -5.31 4.67
CA THR A 146 -4.31 -5.51 6.11
C THR A 146 -4.29 -7.00 6.46
N SER A 147 -3.77 -7.37 7.64
CA SER A 147 -3.93 -8.72 8.16
C SER A 147 -5.19 -8.79 9.02
N ILE A 148 -6.20 -9.52 8.57
CA ILE A 148 -7.43 -9.72 9.33
C ILE A 148 -7.15 -10.38 10.69
N ALA A 149 -6.21 -11.32 10.74
CA ALA A 149 -5.84 -11.99 11.98
C ALA A 149 -5.21 -11.03 13.00
N GLN A 150 -4.28 -10.15 12.57
CA GLN A 150 -3.69 -9.13 13.44
C GLN A 150 -4.74 -8.10 13.89
N SER A 151 -5.56 -7.65 12.94
CA SER A 151 -6.60 -6.66 13.20
C SER A 151 -7.62 -7.15 14.25
N ARG A 152 -8.01 -8.43 14.18
CA ARG A 152 -8.95 -9.02 15.14
C ARG A 152 -8.34 -9.30 16.51
N ALA A 153 -7.04 -9.59 16.57
CA ALA A 153 -6.34 -9.91 17.82
C ALA A 153 -5.97 -8.67 18.64
N GLY A 154 -5.87 -7.50 18.02
CA GLY A 154 -5.47 -6.27 18.71
C GLY A 154 -6.63 -5.42 19.20
N GLU A 155 -6.31 -4.49 20.10
CA GLU A 155 -7.26 -3.50 20.64
C GLU A 155 -7.45 -2.34 19.65
N MET A 156 -8.67 -1.83 19.56
CA MET A 156 -9.02 -0.72 18.67
C MET A 156 -8.65 0.63 19.30
N GLU A 157 -7.69 1.32 18.73
CA GLU A 157 -7.28 2.65 19.18
C GLU A 157 -8.08 3.78 18.49
N GLY A 158 -8.50 3.56 17.24
CA GLY A 158 -9.27 4.54 16.45
C GLY A 158 -10.79 4.38 16.50
N GLY A 159 -11.33 3.59 17.44
CA GLY A 159 -12.77 3.33 17.57
C GLY A 159 -13.39 2.46 16.47
N ALA A 160 -12.58 2.01 15.50
CA ALA A 160 -12.91 1.08 14.42
C ALA A 160 -11.64 0.41 13.93
N ARG A 161 -11.75 -0.52 12.99
CA ARG A 161 -10.64 -1.14 12.28
C ARG A 161 -10.57 -0.60 10.85
N LEU A 162 -9.37 -0.57 10.27
CA LEU A 162 -9.21 -0.18 8.86
C LEU A 162 -10.13 -0.99 7.94
N MET A 163 -10.28 -2.28 8.21
CA MET A 163 -11.15 -3.15 7.41
C MET A 163 -12.63 -2.80 7.48
N ASP A 164 -13.08 -2.09 8.53
CA ASP A 164 -14.47 -1.63 8.69
C ASP A 164 -14.74 -0.34 7.90
N GLU A 165 -13.68 0.35 7.49
CA GLU A 165 -13.74 1.62 6.75
C GLU A 165 -13.42 1.46 5.25
N ALA A 166 -13.31 0.23 4.75
CA ALA A 166 -12.93 -0.04 3.36
C ALA A 166 -14.07 -0.67 2.55
N ASP A 167 -14.11 -0.35 1.25
CA ASP A 167 -15.01 -0.95 0.28
C ASP A 167 -14.48 -2.30 -0.22
N VAL A 168 -13.15 -2.44 -0.25
CA VAL A 168 -12.45 -3.68 -0.56
C VAL A 168 -11.38 -3.94 0.50
N VAL A 169 -11.39 -5.14 1.07
CA VAL A 169 -10.37 -5.60 2.03
C VAL A 169 -9.58 -6.73 1.41
N ILE A 170 -8.26 -6.60 1.40
CA ILE A 170 -7.32 -7.64 0.99
C ILE A 170 -6.58 -8.12 2.23
N ASP A 171 -6.75 -9.39 2.59
CA ASP A 171 -6.09 -10.00 3.73
C ASP A 171 -4.65 -10.41 3.37
N LEU A 172 -3.68 -9.92 4.12
CA LEU A 172 -2.28 -10.34 4.01
C LEU A 172 -2.06 -11.79 4.44
N CYS A 173 -3.07 -12.43 5.05
CA CYS A 173 -3.05 -13.81 5.50
C CYS A 173 -1.96 -14.15 6.53
N THR A 174 -1.29 -13.15 7.11
CA THR A 174 -0.27 -13.34 8.15
C THR A 174 -0.90 -13.75 9.48
N PRO A 175 -0.16 -14.48 10.34
CA PRO A 175 -0.63 -14.77 11.69
C PRO A 175 -0.79 -13.50 12.53
N ALA A 176 -1.54 -13.58 13.64
CA ALA A 176 -1.81 -12.44 14.52
C ALA A 176 -0.55 -11.72 15.03
N GLY A 177 0.55 -12.43 15.20
CA GLY A 177 1.85 -11.87 15.61
C GLY A 177 2.77 -11.49 14.45
N ASP A 178 2.32 -11.57 13.19
CA ASP A 178 3.08 -11.31 11.96
C ASP A 178 4.23 -12.29 11.67
N ALA A 179 4.94 -12.77 12.67
CA ALA A 179 6.13 -13.60 12.50
C ALA A 179 5.78 -15.01 12.03
N LEU A 180 6.52 -15.52 11.04
CA LEU A 180 6.23 -16.76 10.33
C LEU A 180 6.93 -17.98 10.95
N CYS A 181 8.06 -17.79 11.65
CA CYS A 181 8.93 -18.89 12.10
C CYS A 181 8.97 -19.01 13.62
N ARG A 182 8.79 -20.24 14.12
CA ARG A 182 9.03 -20.60 15.53
C ARG A 182 10.35 -21.34 15.64
N LEU A 183 11.23 -20.87 16.52
CA LEU A 183 12.54 -21.47 16.74
C LEU A 183 12.51 -22.39 17.98
N GLU A 184 13.22 -23.50 17.90
CA GLU A 184 13.53 -24.31 19.06
C GLU A 184 14.31 -23.45 20.09
N GLY A 185 13.85 -23.40 21.33
CA GLY A 185 14.40 -22.50 22.37
C GLY A 185 13.74 -21.12 22.49
N LEU A 186 12.87 -20.74 21.52
CA LEU A 186 12.06 -19.53 21.57
C LEU A 186 10.58 -19.82 21.22
N PRO A 187 9.90 -20.72 21.95
CA PRO A 187 8.57 -21.19 21.56
C PRO A 187 7.49 -20.12 21.61
N GLU A 188 7.63 -19.13 22.48
CA GLU A 188 6.65 -18.05 22.69
C GLU A 188 6.89 -16.82 21.84
N THR A 189 8.11 -16.63 21.31
CA THR A 189 8.53 -15.44 20.57
C THR A 189 8.93 -15.81 19.13
N PRO A 190 7.96 -15.95 18.20
CA PRO A 190 8.26 -16.26 16.80
C PRO A 190 9.01 -15.09 16.14
N VAL A 191 9.78 -15.38 15.08
CA VAL A 191 10.60 -14.41 14.35
C VAL A 191 10.27 -14.43 12.85
N GLY A 192 10.77 -13.42 12.13
CA GLY A 192 10.60 -13.31 10.69
C GLY A 192 9.22 -12.81 10.27
N PRO A 193 9.01 -11.47 10.19
CA PRO A 193 7.73 -10.89 9.79
C PRO A 193 7.36 -11.25 8.35
N GLY A 194 6.07 -11.44 8.09
CA GLY A 194 5.54 -11.81 6.78
C GLY A 194 4.75 -10.71 6.09
N SER A 195 4.24 -9.72 6.84
CA SER A 195 3.31 -8.72 6.31
C SER A 195 3.89 -7.89 5.17
N THR A 196 5.16 -7.47 5.27
CA THR A 196 5.80 -6.69 4.20
C THR A 196 5.94 -7.49 2.91
N LEU A 197 6.34 -8.77 3.00
CA LEU A 197 6.43 -9.67 1.86
C LEU A 197 5.07 -9.80 1.15
N ALA A 198 4.02 -10.10 1.90
CA ALA A 198 2.67 -10.24 1.36
C ALA A 198 2.15 -8.92 0.78
N ALA A 199 2.38 -7.78 1.46
CA ALA A 199 1.91 -6.47 1.02
C ALA A 199 2.58 -6.03 -0.29
N VAL A 200 3.87 -6.27 -0.48
CA VAL A 200 4.58 -5.99 -1.74
C VAL A 200 4.05 -6.89 -2.86
N ALA A 201 3.87 -8.18 -2.60
CA ALA A 201 3.31 -9.10 -3.59
C ALA A 201 1.88 -8.71 -4.02
N VAL A 202 1.04 -8.31 -3.07
CA VAL A 202 -0.31 -7.78 -3.34
C VAL A 202 -0.24 -6.50 -4.17
N ALA A 203 0.64 -5.56 -3.81
CA ALA A 203 0.84 -4.30 -4.53
C ALA A 203 1.19 -4.55 -6.00
N ASP A 204 2.14 -5.45 -6.27
CA ASP A 204 2.55 -5.77 -7.64
C ASP A 204 1.46 -6.57 -8.39
N ALA A 205 0.74 -7.47 -7.73
CA ALA A 205 -0.39 -8.16 -8.33
C ALA A 205 -1.48 -7.17 -8.79
N ILE A 206 -1.82 -6.18 -7.95
CA ILE A 206 -2.76 -5.11 -8.30
C ILE A 206 -2.22 -4.27 -9.46
N LYS A 207 -0.94 -3.88 -9.44
CA LYS A 207 -0.32 -3.08 -10.52
C LYS A 207 -0.44 -3.80 -11.87
N VAL A 208 -0.07 -5.08 -11.91
CA VAL A 208 -0.12 -5.88 -13.15
C VAL A 208 -1.56 -6.02 -13.63
N ARG A 209 -2.49 -6.39 -12.74
CA ARG A 209 -3.89 -6.57 -13.12
C ARG A 209 -4.54 -5.25 -13.56
N THR A 210 -4.26 -4.16 -12.88
CA THR A 210 -4.69 -2.81 -13.28
C THR A 210 -4.16 -2.44 -14.67
N ALA A 211 -2.90 -2.76 -14.97
CA ALA A 211 -2.32 -2.52 -16.30
C ALA A 211 -3.04 -3.29 -17.40
N GLU A 212 -3.40 -4.56 -17.17
CA GLU A 212 -4.19 -5.37 -18.10
C GLU A 212 -5.54 -4.73 -18.41
N LEU A 213 -6.26 -4.29 -17.36
CA LEU A 213 -7.57 -3.64 -17.50
C LEU A 213 -7.47 -2.30 -18.25
N LEU A 214 -6.44 -1.50 -17.96
CA LEU A 214 -6.18 -0.24 -18.65
C LEU A 214 -5.76 -0.46 -20.11
N LEU A 215 -4.98 -1.49 -20.39
CA LEU A 215 -4.56 -1.86 -21.74
C LEU A 215 -5.76 -2.28 -22.59
N ALA A 216 -6.66 -3.08 -22.04
CA ALA A 216 -7.88 -3.51 -22.72
C ALA A 216 -8.78 -2.33 -23.15
N THR A 217 -8.68 -1.19 -22.48
CA THR A 217 -9.43 0.04 -22.80
C THR A 217 -8.56 1.11 -23.47
N SER A 218 -7.33 0.79 -23.86
CA SER A 218 -6.35 1.73 -24.43
C SER A 218 -6.07 2.98 -23.55
N LYS A 219 -6.14 2.80 -22.23
CA LYS A 219 -5.93 3.89 -21.24
C LYS A 219 -4.68 3.70 -20.38
N LEU A 220 -3.84 2.68 -20.68
CA LEU A 220 -2.62 2.44 -19.92
C LEU A 220 -1.66 3.62 -20.11
N PRO A 221 -1.24 4.30 -19.02
CA PRO A 221 -0.21 5.34 -19.10
C PRO A 221 1.14 4.77 -19.57
N PRO A 222 2.08 5.63 -20.01
CA PRO A 222 3.41 5.20 -20.41
C PRO A 222 4.09 4.38 -19.31
N VAL A 223 4.55 3.18 -19.66
CA VAL A 223 5.27 2.30 -18.72
C VAL A 223 6.75 2.68 -18.75
N ILE A 224 7.32 2.97 -17.58
CA ILE A 224 8.75 3.25 -17.44
C ILE A 224 9.52 1.93 -17.70
N THR A 225 10.25 1.89 -18.79
CA THR A 225 10.93 0.66 -19.25
C THR A 225 12.44 0.86 -19.29
N SER A 226 13.18 -0.14 -18.84
CA SER A 226 14.63 -0.04 -18.74
C SER A 226 15.32 0.00 -20.11
N VAL A 227 16.53 0.57 -20.13
CA VAL A 227 17.39 0.60 -21.32
C VAL A 227 17.70 -0.81 -21.84
N ALA A 228 17.79 -1.79 -20.94
CA ALA A 228 18.07 -3.17 -21.30
C ALA A 228 16.98 -3.81 -22.17
N GLU A 229 15.72 -3.37 -22.00
CA GLU A 229 14.59 -3.93 -22.75
C GLU A 229 14.34 -3.22 -24.09
N VAL A 230 14.44 -1.89 -24.12
CA VAL A 230 13.97 -1.11 -25.28
C VAL A 230 15.03 -0.20 -25.91
N GLY A 231 16.26 -0.23 -25.40
CA GLY A 231 17.33 0.69 -25.80
C GLY A 231 17.19 2.09 -25.20
N ARG A 232 18.30 2.86 -25.23
CA ARG A 232 18.39 4.15 -24.50
C ARG A 232 17.34 5.17 -24.97
N GLN A 233 17.29 5.43 -26.27
CA GLN A 233 16.37 6.46 -26.78
C GLN A 233 14.94 6.19 -26.37
N ARG A 234 14.46 4.98 -26.56
CA ARG A 234 13.07 4.61 -26.21
C ARG A 234 12.82 4.60 -24.72
N SER A 235 13.78 4.19 -23.90
CA SER A 235 13.72 4.26 -22.44
C SER A 235 13.57 5.70 -21.97
N ASP A 236 14.38 6.62 -22.48
CA ASP A 236 14.34 8.04 -22.14
C ASP A 236 12.98 8.69 -22.54
N GLU A 237 12.47 8.37 -23.76
CA GLU A 237 11.14 8.83 -24.21
C GLU A 237 10.01 8.37 -23.28
N LEU A 238 10.01 7.10 -22.87
CA LEU A 238 9.00 6.53 -21.98
C LEU A 238 9.08 7.13 -20.57
N PHE A 239 10.29 7.33 -20.06
CA PHE A 239 10.54 7.97 -18.77
C PHE A 239 9.95 9.39 -18.75
N GLU A 240 10.33 10.22 -19.73
CA GLU A 240 9.84 11.59 -19.86
C GLU A 240 8.31 11.65 -20.04
N ALA A 241 7.73 10.74 -20.80
CA ALA A 241 6.29 10.68 -21.01
C ALA A 241 5.57 10.32 -19.70
N ALA A 242 6.09 9.35 -18.93
CA ALA A 242 5.54 8.94 -17.65
C ALA A 242 5.62 10.07 -16.60
N TYR A 243 6.74 10.77 -16.52
CA TYR A 243 6.90 11.89 -15.59
C TYR A 243 6.01 13.08 -15.92
N ARG A 244 5.85 13.42 -17.21
CA ARG A 244 4.89 14.44 -17.64
C ARG A 244 3.45 14.07 -17.29
N GLU A 245 3.08 12.80 -17.47
CA GLU A 245 1.74 12.32 -17.09
C GLU A 245 1.52 12.39 -15.58
N HIS A 246 2.51 11.97 -14.79
CA HIS A 246 2.44 12.09 -13.33
C HIS A 246 2.31 13.55 -12.88
N ALA A 247 3.17 14.45 -13.38
CA ALA A 247 3.13 15.87 -13.05
C ALA A 247 1.79 16.52 -13.40
N ARG A 248 1.21 16.17 -14.56
CA ARG A 248 -0.10 16.67 -14.98
C ARG A 248 -1.23 16.26 -14.02
N ARG A 249 -1.17 15.06 -13.47
CA ARG A 249 -2.12 14.58 -12.45
C ARG A 249 -1.87 15.26 -11.10
N ALA A 250 -0.60 15.30 -10.66
CA ALA A 250 -0.21 15.89 -9.37
C ALA A 250 -0.56 17.39 -9.27
N ALA A 251 -0.43 18.14 -10.34
CA ALA A 251 -0.81 19.56 -10.37
C ALA A 251 -2.27 19.82 -10.00
N ARG A 252 -3.16 18.85 -10.22
CA ARG A 252 -4.58 18.95 -9.85
C ARG A 252 -4.84 18.61 -8.39
N SER A 253 -4.00 17.74 -7.80
CA SER A 253 -4.14 17.28 -6.42
C SER A 253 -3.53 18.26 -5.41
N LEU A 254 -2.61 19.13 -5.85
CA LEU A 254 -1.91 20.09 -5.00
C LEU A 254 -2.34 21.54 -5.28
N ALA A 255 -3.20 21.78 -6.27
CA ALA A 255 -3.70 23.13 -6.58
C ALA A 255 -4.68 23.56 -5.48
N THR A 256 -4.36 24.63 -4.78
CA THR A 256 -5.21 25.31 -3.79
C THR A 256 -6.08 26.37 -4.44
#